data_1abb3ded32128eab1d773f7eb3470e78
#
_entry.id   1abb3ded32128eab1d773f7eb3470e78
#
_cell.length_a   1.000
_cell.length_b   1.000
_cell.length_c   1.000
_cell.angle_alpha   90.00
_cell.angle_beta   90.00
_cell.angle_gamma   90.00
#
_symmetry.space_group_name_H-M   'P 1'
#
loop_
_entity.id
_entity.type
_entity.pdbx_description
1 polymer ?
#
loop_
_entity_poly.entity_id
_entity_poly.type
_entity_poly.pdbx_seq_one_letter_code
_entity_poly.pdbx_strand_id
1 'polypeptide(L)'
;MSMSKPSDLGSLKIGSYILLPVGDQPTGEPCRISEYDTSKPGKHGAAKARIVGVGVFDGAKRPHVGPVSMQVHVPLIDKRTGQIISMTGSEIQVMDSETFETVDIQMIDEEVDGKLEQGQDIEYWNVMGRTKIMRIKSS
;
A
#
# COMPACT_ATOMS: atom_id res chain seq x y z
N MET A 1 -7.11 11.17 -13.45
CA MET A 1 -7.41 9.84 -12.89
C MET A 1 -7.30 9.83 -11.39
N SER A 2 -8.25 9.19 -10.75
CA SER A 2 -8.27 9.09 -9.31
C SER A 2 -7.35 7.97 -8.85
N MET A 3 -6.50 8.24 -7.86
CA MET A 3 -5.59 7.24 -7.29
C MET A 3 -6.17 6.59 -6.03
N SER A 4 -7.31 7.09 -5.58
CA SER A 4 -8.01 6.56 -4.41
C SER A 4 -9.51 6.71 -4.61
N LYS A 5 -10.27 6.03 -3.76
CA LYS A 5 -11.72 6.14 -3.77
C LYS A 5 -12.23 6.34 -2.35
N PRO A 6 -13.33 7.09 -2.17
CA PRO A 6 -13.89 7.27 -0.82
C PRO A 6 -14.58 6.01 -0.33
N SER A 7 -14.59 5.84 0.98
CA SER A 7 -15.26 4.73 1.64
C SER A 7 -15.58 5.14 3.07
N ASP A 8 -16.52 4.43 3.69
CA ASP A 8 -16.79 4.61 5.11
C ASP A 8 -15.83 3.72 5.90
N LEU A 9 -15.33 4.25 7.01
CA LEU A 9 -14.42 3.48 7.88
C LEU A 9 -15.08 2.15 8.32
N GLY A 10 -16.38 2.17 8.58
CA GLY A 10 -17.12 0.98 9.01
C GLY A 10 -17.25 -0.11 7.98
N SER A 11 -17.00 0.17 6.70
CA SER A 11 -17.08 -0.84 5.65
C SER A 11 -15.76 -1.55 5.37
N LEU A 12 -14.69 -1.13 6.04
CA LEU A 12 -13.37 -1.74 5.89
C LEU A 12 -13.22 -2.91 6.87
N LYS A 13 -12.19 -3.70 6.66
CA LYS A 13 -11.90 -4.88 7.49
C LYS A 13 -10.41 -5.17 7.49
N ILE A 14 -9.98 -6.15 8.26
CA ILE A 14 -8.59 -6.61 8.25
C ILE A 14 -8.24 -7.03 6.82
N GLY A 15 -7.11 -6.55 6.33
CA GLY A 15 -6.66 -6.78 4.96
C GLY A 15 -7.05 -5.68 3.97
N SER A 16 -7.97 -4.79 4.34
CA SER A 16 -8.31 -3.62 3.51
C SER A 16 -7.16 -2.63 3.53
N TYR A 17 -7.10 -1.80 2.50
CA TYR A 17 -6.11 -0.71 2.42
C TYR A 17 -6.79 0.61 2.71
N ILE A 18 -6.03 1.52 3.32
CA ILE A 18 -6.55 2.83 3.73
C ILE A 18 -5.42 3.85 3.68
N LEU A 19 -5.75 5.09 3.37
CA LEU A 19 -4.81 6.20 3.47
C LEU A 19 -4.95 6.79 4.88
N LEU A 20 -3.89 6.72 5.66
CA LEU A 20 -3.86 7.27 7.02
C LEU A 20 -3.01 8.53 7.07
N PRO A 21 -3.43 9.52 7.88
CA PRO A 21 -2.69 10.77 7.96
C PRO A 21 -1.30 10.55 8.56
N VAL A 22 -0.30 11.22 7.97
CA VAL A 22 1.08 11.20 8.44
C VAL A 22 1.58 12.64 8.41
N GLY A 23 1.79 13.21 9.58
CA GLY A 23 2.26 14.59 9.66
C GLY A 23 1.37 15.53 8.87
N ASP A 24 1.98 16.34 8.02
CA ASP A 24 1.26 17.33 7.21
C ASP A 24 0.95 16.83 5.80
N GLN A 25 1.10 15.55 5.53
CA GLN A 25 0.82 15.02 4.20
C GLN A 25 -0.66 15.13 3.86
N PRO A 26 -1.02 15.82 2.77
CA PRO A 26 -2.42 16.02 2.43
C PRO A 26 -3.13 14.75 1.97
N THR A 27 -2.41 13.79 1.41
CA THR A 27 -3.01 12.58 0.85
C THR A 27 -2.97 11.38 1.78
N GLY A 28 -2.15 11.42 2.84
CA GLY A 28 -1.99 10.30 3.75
C GLY A 28 -1.05 9.23 3.20
N GLU A 29 -0.76 8.25 4.02
CA GLU A 29 0.14 7.15 3.69
C GLU A 29 -0.65 5.88 3.47
N PRO A 30 -0.43 5.14 2.38
CA PRO A 30 -1.15 3.90 2.14
C PRO A 30 -0.73 2.82 3.14
N CYS A 31 -1.72 2.24 3.79
CA CYS A 31 -1.52 1.23 4.82
C CYS A 31 -2.48 0.07 4.60
N ARG A 32 -2.06 -1.10 5.08
CA ARG A 32 -2.93 -2.27 5.12
C ARG A 32 -3.41 -2.46 6.55
N ILE A 33 -4.71 -2.63 6.73
CA ILE A 33 -5.29 -2.78 8.05
C ILE A 33 -4.94 -4.17 8.60
N SER A 34 -4.24 -4.18 9.74
CA SER A 34 -3.83 -5.41 10.43
C SER A 34 -4.68 -5.71 11.64
N GLU A 35 -5.33 -4.69 12.22
CA GLU A 35 -6.24 -4.85 13.36
C GLU A 35 -7.45 -3.97 13.14
N TYR A 36 -8.63 -4.50 13.48
CA TYR A 36 -9.88 -3.78 13.29
C TYR A 36 -10.86 -4.17 14.39
N ASP A 37 -11.23 -3.20 15.24
CA ASP A 37 -12.20 -3.39 16.30
C ASP A 37 -13.25 -2.30 16.24
N THR A 38 -14.48 -2.64 16.57
CA THR A 38 -15.54 -1.64 16.69
C THR A 38 -16.08 -1.64 18.11
N SER A 39 -16.51 -0.48 18.56
CA SER A 39 -17.15 -0.33 19.84
C SER A 39 -18.33 0.61 19.71
N LYS A 40 -19.37 0.37 20.51
CA LYS A 40 -20.55 1.22 20.52
C LYS A 40 -20.74 1.79 21.93
N PRO A 41 -20.31 3.04 22.14
CA PRO A 41 -20.38 3.64 23.48
C PRO A 41 -21.79 4.13 23.78
N GLY A 42 -22.54 3.40 24.61
CA GLY A 42 -23.81 3.84 25.15
C GLY A 42 -24.95 3.94 24.15
N LYS A 43 -26.09 4.46 24.65
CA LYS A 43 -27.33 4.54 23.84
C LYS A 43 -27.32 5.63 22.81
N HIS A 44 -26.53 6.67 23.03
CA HIS A 44 -26.54 7.86 22.15
C HIS A 44 -25.24 8.03 21.38
N GLY A 45 -24.32 7.10 21.51
CA GLY A 45 -23.05 7.18 20.82
C GLY A 45 -23.08 6.43 19.50
N ALA A 46 -22.47 7.02 18.48
CA ALA A 46 -22.23 6.31 17.23
C ALA A 46 -21.13 5.28 17.46
N ALA A 47 -21.20 4.17 16.72
CA ALA A 47 -20.15 3.17 16.79
C ALA A 47 -18.83 3.77 16.30
N LYS A 48 -17.74 3.38 16.97
CA LYS A 48 -16.39 3.81 16.60
C LYS A 48 -15.58 2.62 16.15
N ALA A 49 -14.71 2.85 15.20
CA ALA A 49 -13.76 1.84 14.73
C ALA A 49 -12.36 2.23 15.20
N ARG A 50 -11.65 1.25 15.74
CA ARG A 50 -10.24 1.39 16.07
C ARG A 50 -9.48 0.45 15.14
N ILE A 51 -8.53 0.99 14.42
CA ILE A 51 -7.75 0.22 13.47
C ILE A 51 -6.26 0.45 13.68
N VAL A 52 -5.48 -0.51 13.24
CA VAL A 52 -4.04 -0.35 13.09
C VAL A 52 -3.72 -0.64 11.64
N GLY A 53 -3.10 0.33 10.96
CA GLY A 53 -2.62 0.16 9.60
C GLY A 53 -1.12 -0.01 9.59
N VAL A 54 -0.63 -0.89 8.72
CA VAL A 54 0.80 -1.09 8.50
C VAL A 54 1.14 -0.48 7.15
N GLY A 55 2.07 0.46 7.12
CA GLY A 55 2.45 1.14 5.90
C GLY A 55 2.92 0.19 4.82
N VAL A 56 2.39 0.36 3.60
CA VAL A 56 2.76 -0.48 2.45
C VAL A 56 4.23 -0.28 2.11
N PHE A 57 4.73 0.94 2.23
CA PHE A 57 6.09 1.28 1.82
C PHE A 57 7.09 1.22 2.98
N ASP A 58 6.70 1.66 4.18
CA ASP A 58 7.64 1.77 5.30
C ASP A 58 7.45 0.73 6.39
N GLY A 59 6.35 -0.05 6.35
CA GLY A 59 6.08 -1.07 7.36
C GLY A 59 5.73 -0.52 8.75
N ALA A 60 5.56 0.80 8.88
CA ALA A 60 5.28 1.41 10.17
C ALA A 60 3.83 1.18 10.58
N LYS A 61 3.61 0.90 11.86
CA LYS A 61 2.27 0.73 12.39
C LYS A 61 1.67 2.08 12.76
N ARG A 62 0.45 2.32 12.32
CA ARG A 62 -0.27 3.58 12.57
C ARG A 62 -1.65 3.28 13.11
N PRO A 63 -1.93 3.61 14.38
CA PRO A 63 -3.28 3.45 14.92
C PRO A 63 -4.17 4.61 14.46
N HIS A 64 -5.45 4.34 14.32
CA HIS A 64 -6.42 5.36 13.97
C HIS A 64 -7.77 4.98 14.59
N VAL A 65 -8.48 5.98 15.11
CA VAL A 65 -9.79 5.80 15.72
C VAL A 65 -10.72 6.85 15.13
N GLY A 66 -11.92 6.43 14.77
CA GLY A 66 -12.93 7.35 14.28
C GLY A 66 -14.31 6.71 14.25
N PRO A 67 -15.36 7.50 14.05
CA PRO A 67 -16.69 6.94 13.91
C PRO A 67 -16.77 6.06 12.65
N VAL A 68 -17.61 5.03 12.70
CA VAL A 68 -17.76 4.12 11.55
C VAL A 68 -18.28 4.83 10.31
N SER A 69 -18.98 5.96 10.49
CA SER A 69 -19.46 6.78 9.39
C SER A 69 -18.40 7.72 8.82
N MET A 70 -17.22 7.78 9.44
CA MET A 70 -16.15 8.65 8.96
C MET A 70 -15.75 8.28 7.54
N GLN A 71 -15.69 9.29 6.69
CA GLN A 71 -15.24 9.08 5.33
C GLN A 71 -13.73 9.00 5.27
N VAL A 72 -13.24 7.93 4.67
CA VAL A 72 -11.81 7.72 4.49
C VAL A 72 -11.54 7.47 3.02
N HIS A 73 -10.28 7.38 2.64
CA HIS A 73 -9.90 7.10 1.26
C HIS A 73 -9.14 5.79 1.20
N VAL A 74 -9.51 4.97 0.22
CA VAL A 74 -8.87 3.67 -0.03
C VAL A 74 -7.97 3.84 -1.25
N PRO A 75 -6.66 3.60 -1.11
CA PRO A 75 -5.76 3.72 -2.26
C PRO A 75 -6.04 2.62 -3.27
N LEU A 76 -5.89 2.95 -4.55
CA LEU A 76 -5.96 1.96 -5.60
C LEU A 76 -4.59 1.30 -5.71
N ILE A 77 -4.56 -0.03 -5.64
CA ILE A 77 -3.34 -0.81 -5.72
C ILE A 77 -3.21 -1.32 -7.15
N ASP A 78 -2.22 -0.84 -7.88
CA ASP A 78 -1.96 -1.30 -9.24
C ASP A 78 -0.83 -2.34 -9.16
N LYS A 79 -1.21 -3.60 -9.27
CA LYS A 79 -0.26 -4.72 -9.21
C LYS A 79 0.18 -5.07 -10.63
N ARG A 80 1.48 -5.01 -10.86
CA ARG A 80 2.03 -5.18 -12.19
C ARG A 80 3.15 -6.20 -12.20
N THR A 81 3.37 -6.78 -13.37
CA THR A 81 4.49 -7.71 -13.60
C THR A 81 5.50 -7.03 -14.52
N GLY A 82 6.77 -7.25 -14.26
CA GLY A 82 7.83 -6.74 -15.10
C GLY A 82 9.07 -7.60 -14.99
N GLN A 83 10.04 -7.30 -15.82
CA GLN A 83 11.32 -8.00 -15.84
C GLN A 83 12.43 -7.05 -15.45
N ILE A 84 13.31 -7.49 -14.56
CA ILE A 84 14.47 -6.69 -14.17
C ILE A 84 15.45 -6.66 -15.34
N ILE A 85 15.69 -5.48 -15.89
CA ILE A 85 16.59 -5.32 -17.02
C ILE A 85 17.94 -4.74 -16.61
N SER A 86 18.01 -4.08 -15.47
CA SER A 86 19.26 -3.48 -14.99
C SER A 86 19.21 -3.28 -13.49
N MET A 87 20.33 -3.44 -12.82
CA MET A 87 20.48 -3.17 -11.39
C MET A 87 21.74 -2.33 -11.23
N THR A 88 21.56 -1.09 -10.76
CA THR A 88 22.66 -0.15 -10.60
C THR A 88 22.56 0.54 -9.25
N GLY A 89 23.49 0.25 -8.34
CA GLY A 89 23.45 0.86 -7.02
C GLY A 89 22.14 0.56 -6.30
N SER A 90 21.41 1.62 -5.96
CA SER A 90 20.14 1.49 -5.25
C SER A 90 18.93 1.47 -6.19
N GLU A 91 19.15 1.59 -7.48
CA GLU A 91 18.07 1.62 -8.45
C GLU A 91 17.96 0.32 -9.23
N ILE A 92 16.73 -0.12 -9.44
CA ILE A 92 16.45 -1.29 -10.24
C ILE A 92 15.54 -0.85 -11.37
N GLN A 93 15.97 -1.12 -12.61
CA GLN A 93 15.16 -0.83 -13.77
C GLN A 93 14.35 -2.06 -14.14
N VAL A 94 13.05 -1.86 -14.24
CA VAL A 94 12.11 -2.93 -14.56
C VAL A 94 11.36 -2.53 -15.82
N MET A 95 11.27 -3.45 -16.77
CA MET A 95 10.43 -3.25 -17.95
C MET A 95 9.08 -3.87 -17.68
N ASP A 96 8.02 -3.05 -17.70
CA ASP A 96 6.66 -3.52 -17.49
C ASP A 96 6.25 -4.49 -18.57
N SER A 97 5.67 -5.62 -18.20
CA SER A 97 5.32 -6.69 -19.15
C SER A 97 4.13 -6.35 -20.04
N GLU A 98 3.31 -5.38 -19.66
CA GLU A 98 2.14 -4.97 -20.44
C GLU A 98 2.42 -3.75 -21.29
N THR A 99 3.08 -2.75 -20.74
CA THR A 99 3.31 -1.47 -21.43
C THR A 99 4.66 -1.41 -22.11
N PHE A 100 5.60 -2.27 -21.72
CA PHE A 100 6.99 -2.28 -22.20
C PHE A 100 7.75 -1.00 -21.85
N GLU A 101 7.20 -0.21 -20.94
CA GLU A 101 7.89 0.97 -20.42
C GLU A 101 8.87 0.57 -19.33
N THR A 102 9.94 1.34 -19.22
CA THR A 102 10.94 1.13 -18.17
C THR A 102 10.58 1.96 -16.94
N VAL A 103 10.59 1.32 -15.79
CA VAL A 103 10.29 1.96 -14.51
C VAL A 103 11.51 1.81 -13.60
N ASP A 104 11.92 2.91 -12.99
CA ASP A 104 13.01 2.90 -12.00
C ASP A 104 12.40 2.70 -10.62
N ILE A 105 12.81 1.64 -9.92
CA ILE A 105 12.25 1.30 -8.62
C ILE A 105 13.37 1.26 -7.59
N GLN A 106 13.19 1.98 -6.49
CA GLN A 106 14.17 2.01 -5.39
C GLN A 106 13.70 1.24 -4.17
N MET A 107 12.39 1.06 -4.03
CA MET A 107 11.84 0.40 -2.85
C MET A 107 11.64 -1.09 -3.12
N ILE A 108 12.13 -1.91 -2.20
CA ILE A 108 12.08 -3.36 -2.33
C ILE A 108 11.52 -3.92 -1.03
N ASP A 109 10.57 -4.85 -1.13
CA ASP A 109 10.05 -5.52 0.05
C ASP A 109 11.16 -6.34 0.71
N GLU A 110 11.21 -6.31 2.04
CA GLU A 110 12.30 -6.93 2.79
C GLU A 110 12.43 -8.43 2.54
N GLU A 111 11.34 -9.10 2.17
CA GLU A 111 11.36 -10.54 1.90
C GLU A 111 12.16 -10.89 0.65
N VAL A 112 12.28 -9.96 -0.29
CA VAL A 112 13.01 -10.20 -1.54
C VAL A 112 14.26 -9.35 -1.67
N ASP A 113 14.50 -8.44 -0.72
CA ASP A 113 15.69 -7.60 -0.73
C ASP A 113 16.93 -8.49 -0.62
N GLY A 114 17.89 -8.25 -1.51
CA GLY A 114 19.11 -9.05 -1.59
C GLY A 114 18.98 -10.34 -2.40
N LYS A 115 17.78 -10.64 -2.91
CA LYS A 115 17.52 -11.86 -3.69
C LYS A 115 17.23 -11.57 -5.15
N LEU A 116 17.24 -10.32 -5.55
CA LEU A 116 16.89 -9.92 -6.92
C LEU A 116 18.08 -10.09 -7.85
N GLU A 117 17.80 -10.52 -9.07
CA GLU A 117 18.80 -10.70 -10.10
C GLU A 117 18.28 -10.18 -11.44
N GLN A 118 19.17 -9.72 -12.27
CA GLN A 118 18.84 -9.28 -13.62
C GLN A 118 18.22 -10.44 -14.40
N GLY A 119 17.15 -10.14 -15.13
CA GLY A 119 16.44 -11.13 -15.95
C GLY A 119 15.27 -11.79 -15.27
N GLN A 120 15.10 -11.59 -13.97
CA GLN A 120 13.97 -12.18 -13.25
C GLN A 120 12.65 -11.46 -13.56
N ASP A 121 11.56 -12.23 -13.58
CA ASP A 121 10.22 -11.67 -13.60
C ASP A 121 9.78 -11.40 -12.16
N ILE A 122 9.27 -10.21 -11.92
CA ILE A 122 8.87 -9.77 -10.59
C ILE A 122 7.48 -9.13 -10.62
N GLU A 123 6.87 -9.07 -9.45
CA GLU A 123 5.65 -8.28 -9.27
C GLU A 123 6.04 -6.99 -8.55
N TYR A 124 5.62 -5.87 -9.11
CA TYR A 124 5.78 -4.59 -8.43
C TYR A 124 4.43 -3.90 -8.34
N TRP A 125 4.28 -3.07 -7.33
CA TRP A 125 3.04 -2.33 -7.10
C TRP A 125 3.27 -0.85 -7.34
N ASN A 126 2.27 -0.23 -7.96
CA ASN A 126 2.19 1.23 -8.04
C ASN A 126 1.03 1.65 -7.16
N VAL A 127 1.32 2.40 -6.11
CA VAL A 127 0.33 2.87 -5.15
C VAL A 127 0.54 4.36 -4.94
N MET A 128 -0.44 5.17 -5.27
CA MET A 128 -0.36 6.62 -5.13
C MET A 128 0.84 7.23 -5.86
N GLY A 129 1.21 6.64 -7.00
CA GLY A 129 2.34 7.11 -7.80
C GLY A 129 3.71 6.60 -7.35
N ARG A 130 3.76 5.79 -6.31
CA ARG A 130 5.01 5.22 -5.79
C ARG A 130 5.09 3.75 -6.14
N THR A 131 6.29 3.28 -6.45
CA THR A 131 6.49 1.88 -6.87
C THR A 131 7.36 1.13 -5.88
N LYS A 132 7.07 -0.17 -5.74
CA LYS A 132 7.81 -1.05 -4.85
C LYS A 132 7.81 -2.47 -5.42
N ILE A 133 8.96 -3.12 -5.42
CA ILE A 133 9.06 -4.54 -5.82
C ILE A 133 8.58 -5.38 -4.66
N MET A 134 7.57 -6.20 -4.89
CA MET A 134 6.91 -6.97 -3.83
C MET A 134 7.31 -8.43 -3.79
N ARG A 135 7.57 -9.05 -4.95
CA ARG A 135 7.92 -10.48 -4.97
C ARG A 135 8.58 -10.86 -6.28
N ILE A 136 9.27 -11.99 -6.25
CA ILE A 136 9.84 -12.62 -7.44
C ILE A 136 8.80 -13.60 -7.97
N LYS A 137 8.47 -13.51 -9.26
CA LYS A 137 7.43 -14.35 -9.87
C LYS A 137 8.00 -15.55 -10.56
N SER A 138 9.17 -15.43 -11.14
CA SER A 138 9.80 -16.55 -11.82
C SER A 138 11.26 -16.64 -11.47
N SER A 139 11.77 -17.81 -11.52
CA SER A 139 13.19 -18.08 -11.36
C SER A 139 13.91 -18.06 -12.70
#